data_5b2a7a539d10f62633fe8acf055b9800
#
_entry.id   5b2a7a539d10f62633fe8acf055b9800
#
_cell.length_a   1.000
_cell.length_b   1.000
_cell.length_c   1.000
_cell.angle_alpha   90.00
_cell.angle_beta   90.00
_cell.angle_gamma   90.00
#
_symmetry.space_group_name_H-M   'P 1'
#
loop_
_entity.id
_entity.type
_entity.pdbx_description
1 polymer ?
#
loop_
_entity_poly.entity_id
_entity_poly.type
_entity_poly.pdbx_seq_one_letter_code
_entity_poly.pdbx_strand_id
1 'polypeptide(L)'
;MPARIRTEAPRPLERLRERIATGDRGWFFAAIAEKVFERRTEIGMSQRELAELCGTTQSAIARLERGGRPPRIDTLLKIAEALECELIVDLKPRASGPAA
;
A
#
# COMPACT_ATOMS: atom_id res chain seq x y z
N MET A 1 4.89 -5.90 -16.08
CA MET A 1 5.89 -6.90 -16.02
C MET A 1 5.97 -7.56 -14.70
N PRO A 2 5.82 -8.80 -14.67
CA PRO A 2 5.80 -9.48 -13.38
C PRO A 2 7.11 -9.37 -12.66
N ALA A 3 7.02 -9.40 -11.35
CA ALA A 3 8.19 -9.36 -10.54
C ALA A 3 8.99 -10.62 -10.72
N ARG A 4 10.28 -10.50 -10.72
CA ARG A 4 11.14 -11.64 -10.84
C ARG A 4 11.90 -11.81 -9.55
N ILE A 5 11.84 -12.99 -8.98
CA ILE A 5 12.49 -13.23 -7.72
C ILE A 5 13.92 -13.64 -8.01
N ARG A 6 14.86 -12.96 -7.39
CA ARG A 6 16.26 -13.26 -7.58
C ARG A 6 16.72 -14.04 -6.39
N THR A 7 17.29 -15.19 -6.68
CA THR A 7 17.72 -16.06 -5.61
C THR A 7 19.19 -15.94 -5.29
N GLU A 8 19.93 -15.18 -6.09
CA GLU A 8 21.34 -15.09 -5.81
C GLU A 8 21.67 -13.85 -5.02
N ALA A 9 20.76 -13.28 -4.33
CA ALA A 9 21.07 -12.12 -3.53
C ALA A 9 22.01 -12.52 -2.43
N PRO A 10 23.10 -11.84 -2.29
CA PRO A 10 24.10 -12.25 -1.32
C PRO A 10 23.87 -11.73 0.08
N ARG A 11 22.77 -11.13 0.34
CA ARG A 11 22.59 -10.52 1.63
C ARG A 11 22.29 -11.54 2.69
N PRO A 12 22.85 -11.44 3.85
CA PRO A 12 22.55 -12.36 4.93
C PRO A 12 21.07 -12.28 5.31
N LEU A 13 20.50 -13.42 5.62
CA LEU A 13 19.09 -13.46 6.00
C LEU A 13 18.81 -12.66 7.25
N GLU A 14 19.74 -12.65 8.21
CA GLU A 14 19.51 -11.88 9.43
C GLU A 14 19.33 -10.42 9.11
N ARG A 15 20.14 -9.89 8.20
CA ARG A 15 20.03 -8.48 7.85
C ARG A 15 18.67 -8.20 7.22
N LEU A 16 18.21 -9.08 6.37
CA LEU A 16 16.91 -8.89 5.74
C LEU A 16 15.78 -8.98 6.74
N ARG A 17 15.87 -9.95 7.65
CA ARG A 17 14.86 -10.09 8.68
C ARG A 17 14.80 -8.86 9.56
N GLU A 18 15.96 -8.32 9.90
CA GLU A 18 16.01 -7.14 10.75
C GLU A 18 15.37 -5.95 10.05
N ARG A 19 15.65 -5.78 8.78
CA ARG A 19 15.07 -4.69 8.03
C ARG A 19 13.55 -4.80 7.94
N ILE A 20 13.06 -6.02 7.74
CA ILE A 20 11.64 -6.24 7.68
C ILE A 20 11.00 -5.99 9.04
N ALA A 21 11.65 -6.44 10.10
CA ALA A 21 11.09 -6.32 11.44
C ALA A 21 11.10 -4.90 11.95
N THR A 22 12.16 -4.14 11.63
CA THR A 22 12.31 -2.80 12.17
C THR A 22 12.10 -1.71 11.15
N GLY A 23 11.89 -2.06 9.89
CA GLY A 23 11.71 -1.07 8.86
C GLY A 23 10.47 -0.25 9.09
N ASP A 24 10.61 1.03 8.86
CA ASP A 24 9.49 1.94 9.03
C ASP A 24 8.66 1.94 7.78
N ARG A 25 7.49 1.35 7.85
CA ARG A 25 6.57 1.31 6.73
C ARG A 25 5.50 2.37 6.83
N GLY A 26 5.59 3.23 7.84
CA GLY A 26 4.58 4.25 8.04
C GLY A 26 4.44 5.17 6.85
N TRP A 27 5.56 5.51 6.21
CA TRP A 27 5.52 6.39 5.06
C TRP A 27 4.71 5.78 3.91
N PHE A 28 4.83 4.46 3.73
CA PHE A 28 4.13 3.79 2.65
C PHE A 28 2.62 3.79 2.91
N PHE A 29 2.24 3.46 4.14
CA PHE A 29 0.82 3.43 4.47
C PHE A 29 0.23 4.84 4.47
N ALA A 30 1.01 5.82 4.90
CA ALA A 30 0.57 7.21 4.85
C ALA A 30 0.38 7.66 3.42
N ALA A 31 1.25 7.24 2.52
CA ALA A 31 1.14 7.61 1.12
C ALA A 31 -0.13 7.02 0.50
N ILE A 32 -0.44 5.77 0.82
CA ILE A 32 -1.66 5.15 0.33
C ILE A 32 -2.88 5.84 0.91
N ALA A 33 -2.85 6.14 2.20
CA ALA A 33 -3.95 6.82 2.86
C ALA A 33 -4.22 8.17 2.20
N GLU A 34 -3.17 8.89 1.89
CA GLU A 34 -3.30 10.19 1.28
C GLU A 34 -3.90 10.08 -0.13
N LYS A 35 -3.45 9.09 -0.89
CA LYS A 35 -3.98 8.90 -2.23
C LYS A 35 -5.46 8.54 -2.21
N VAL A 36 -5.86 7.70 -1.28
CA VAL A 36 -7.27 7.33 -1.16
C VAL A 36 -8.09 8.56 -0.81
N PHE A 37 -7.63 9.35 0.16
CA PHE A 37 -8.34 10.55 0.57
C PHE A 37 -8.44 11.54 -0.59
N GLU A 38 -7.34 11.79 -1.28
CA GLU A 38 -7.32 12.75 -2.37
C GLU A 38 -8.29 12.34 -3.48
N ARG A 39 -8.19 11.08 -3.90
CA ARG A 39 -9.03 10.65 -5.01
C ARG A 39 -10.51 10.64 -4.62
N ARG A 40 -10.79 10.17 -3.38
CA ARG A 40 -12.17 10.13 -2.91
C ARG A 40 -12.77 11.53 -2.90
N THR A 41 -12.05 12.51 -2.36
CA THR A 41 -12.59 13.87 -2.31
C THR A 41 -12.63 14.50 -3.70
N GLU A 42 -11.69 14.15 -4.55
CA GLU A 42 -11.65 14.66 -5.90
C GLU A 42 -12.91 14.29 -6.68
N ILE A 43 -13.40 13.08 -6.48
CA ILE A 43 -14.61 12.66 -7.19
C ILE A 43 -15.87 12.88 -6.36
N GLY A 44 -15.75 13.56 -5.23
CA GLY A 44 -16.92 13.95 -4.42
C GLY A 44 -17.56 12.82 -3.66
N MET A 45 -16.81 11.80 -3.31
CA MET A 45 -17.36 10.64 -2.62
C MET A 45 -17.09 10.75 -1.13
N SER A 46 -18.10 10.41 -0.31
CA SER A 46 -17.93 10.42 1.12
C SER A 46 -17.28 9.12 1.59
N GLN A 47 -16.79 9.14 2.83
CA GLN A 47 -16.24 7.91 3.41
C GLN A 47 -17.30 6.83 3.49
N ARG A 48 -18.53 7.23 3.80
CA ARG A 48 -19.63 6.27 3.90
C ARG A 48 -19.91 5.62 2.54
N GLU A 49 -19.93 6.44 1.49
CA GLU A 49 -20.17 5.93 0.15
C GLU A 49 -19.08 4.96 -0.27
N LEU A 50 -17.84 5.32 0.01
CA LEU A 50 -16.74 4.43 -0.32
C LEU A 50 -16.86 3.12 0.45
N ALA A 51 -17.21 3.21 1.73
CA ALA A 51 -17.37 2.02 2.56
C ALA A 51 -18.45 1.11 1.99
N GLU A 52 -19.55 1.69 1.58
CA GLU A 52 -20.65 0.89 1.00
C GLU A 52 -20.22 0.18 -0.26
N LEU A 53 -19.52 0.89 -1.12
CA LEU A 53 -19.04 0.29 -2.36
C LEU A 53 -18.04 -0.84 -2.11
N CYS A 54 -17.28 -0.73 -1.06
CA CYS A 54 -16.26 -1.73 -0.76
C CYS A 54 -16.75 -2.83 0.17
N GLY A 55 -18.00 -2.75 0.62
CA GLY A 55 -18.54 -3.75 1.52
C GLY A 55 -17.91 -3.72 2.89
N THR A 56 -17.55 -2.52 3.36
CA THR A 56 -16.93 -2.37 4.67
C THR A 56 -17.62 -1.24 5.43
N THR A 57 -17.04 -0.79 6.53
CA THR A 57 -17.66 0.24 7.37
C THR A 57 -16.97 1.56 7.18
N GLN A 58 -17.69 2.63 7.47
CA GLN A 58 -17.10 3.96 7.42
C GLN A 58 -15.91 4.05 8.36
N SER A 59 -16.00 3.42 9.53
CA SER A 59 -14.91 3.43 10.49
C SER A 59 -13.64 2.81 9.90
N ALA A 60 -13.80 1.75 9.10
CA ALA A 60 -12.66 1.11 8.47
C ALA A 60 -12.01 2.03 7.45
N ILE A 61 -12.82 2.73 6.67
CA ILE A 61 -12.29 3.68 5.68
C ILE A 61 -11.60 4.84 6.40
N ALA A 62 -12.21 5.34 7.45
CA ALA A 62 -11.61 6.44 8.22
C ALA A 62 -10.26 6.04 8.79
N ARG A 63 -10.17 4.80 9.31
CA ARG A 63 -8.90 4.31 9.84
C ARG A 63 -7.86 4.16 8.76
N LEU A 64 -8.28 3.68 7.60
CA LEU A 64 -7.36 3.54 6.48
C LEU A 64 -6.81 4.89 6.06
N GLU A 65 -7.67 5.90 6.00
CA GLU A 65 -7.23 7.22 5.58
C GLU A 65 -6.35 7.90 6.61
N ARG A 66 -6.34 7.41 7.85
CA ARG A 66 -5.40 7.93 8.83
C ARG A 66 -4.02 7.27 8.71
N GLY A 67 -3.94 6.21 7.91
CA GLY A 67 -2.64 5.60 7.65
C GLY A 67 -2.06 4.80 8.78
N GLY A 68 -2.88 4.47 9.80
CA GLY A 68 -2.33 3.81 10.97
C GLY A 68 -2.20 2.31 10.85
N ARG A 69 -2.85 1.70 9.88
CA ARG A 69 -2.85 0.26 9.77
C ARG A 69 -2.73 -0.12 8.29
N PRO A 70 -1.89 -1.11 7.99
CA PRO A 70 -1.74 -1.52 6.60
C PRO A 70 -3.03 -2.17 6.08
N PRO A 71 -3.54 -1.73 4.96
CA PRO A 71 -4.71 -2.36 4.38
C PRO A 71 -4.33 -3.65 3.68
N ARG A 72 -5.29 -4.54 3.57
CA ARG A 72 -5.07 -5.77 2.82
C ARG A 72 -5.13 -5.46 1.33
N ILE A 73 -4.45 -6.30 0.55
CA ILE A 73 -4.41 -6.09 -0.89
C ILE A 73 -5.82 -6.19 -1.49
N ASP A 74 -6.61 -7.16 -1.05
CA ASP A 74 -7.95 -7.29 -1.59
C ASP A 74 -8.81 -6.07 -1.26
N THR A 75 -8.58 -5.45 -0.10
CA THR A 75 -9.27 -4.21 0.24
C THR A 75 -8.83 -3.08 -0.69
N LEU A 76 -7.54 -3.00 -0.96
CA LEU A 76 -7.04 -1.97 -1.86
C LEU A 76 -7.58 -2.14 -3.26
N LEU A 77 -7.75 -3.37 -3.71
CA LEU A 77 -8.32 -3.61 -5.03
C LEU A 77 -9.76 -3.12 -5.11
N LYS A 78 -10.54 -3.36 -4.05
CA LYS A 78 -11.91 -2.88 -4.03
C LYS A 78 -11.97 -1.36 -3.98
N ILE A 79 -11.08 -0.76 -3.21
CA ILE A 79 -11.03 0.69 -3.10
C ILE A 79 -10.65 1.30 -4.45
N ALA A 80 -9.65 0.72 -5.10
CA ALA A 80 -9.23 1.23 -6.40
C ALA A 80 -10.38 1.17 -7.39
N GLU A 81 -11.12 0.06 -7.39
CA GLU A 81 -12.26 -0.07 -8.28
C GLU A 81 -13.31 0.99 -7.98
N ALA A 82 -13.62 1.19 -6.72
CA ALA A 82 -14.64 2.16 -6.32
C ALA A 82 -14.23 3.58 -6.67
N LEU A 83 -12.94 3.87 -6.62
CA LEU A 83 -12.43 5.19 -6.93
C LEU A 83 -12.06 5.36 -8.40
N GLU A 84 -12.34 4.34 -9.20
CA GLU A 84 -12.02 4.37 -10.63
C GLU A 84 -10.53 4.61 -10.84
N CYS A 85 -9.73 3.91 -10.07
CA CYS A 85 -8.29 3.97 -10.17
C CYS A 85 -7.74 2.60 -10.48
N GLU A 86 -6.56 2.58 -11.05
CA GLU A 86 -5.84 1.35 -11.27
C GLU A 86 -4.85 1.18 -10.15
N LEU A 87 -4.87 0.01 -9.52
CA LEU A 87 -3.89 -0.27 -8.46
C LEU A 87 -2.64 -0.82 -9.13
N ILE A 88 -1.53 -0.12 -8.92
CA ILE A 88 -0.27 -0.52 -9.52
C ILE A 88 0.66 -0.98 -8.42
N VAL A 89 1.16 -2.19 -8.55
CA VAL A 89 2.09 -2.76 -7.58
C VAL A 89 3.33 -3.19 -8.34
N ASP A 90 4.47 -2.78 -7.84
CA ASP A 90 5.71 -3.07 -8.54
C ASP A 90 6.82 -3.38 -7.53
N LEU A 91 7.76 -4.17 -7.95
CA LEU A 91 8.93 -4.48 -7.16
C LEU A 91 10.15 -4.09 -7.96
N LYS A 92 10.84 -3.07 -7.49
CA LYS A 92 12.04 -2.62 -8.18
C LYS A 92 13.26 -3.05 -7.41
N PRO A 93 14.21 -3.66 -8.05
CA PRO A 93 15.47 -3.95 -7.37
C PRO A 93 16.08 -2.66 -6.85
N ARG A 94 16.62 -2.71 -5.64
CA ARG A 94 17.25 -1.54 -5.09
C ARG A 94 18.49 -1.22 -5.90
N ALA A 95 18.66 0.03 -6.21
CA ALA A 95 19.85 0.45 -6.88
C ALA A 95 20.98 0.13 -5.96
N SER A 96 21.89 -0.67 -6.43
CA SER A 96 22.82 -1.09 -5.58
C SER A 96 23.80 -0.25 -5.39
N GLY A 97 23.98 0.13 -4.83
CA GLY A 97 25.06 0.55 -4.62
C GLY A 97 26.08 -0.26 -4.74
N PRO A 98 26.90 0.01 -4.77
CA PRO A 98 27.90 -0.72 -5.08
C PRO A 98 27.96 -1.68 -4.23
N ALA A 99 27.57 -1.84 -3.97
CA ALA A 99 27.68 -2.61 -3.53
C ALA A 99 27.81 -3.10 -3.29
N ALA A 100 27.81 -2.83 -3.53
CA ALA A 100 27.93 -3.21 -3.30
C ALA A 100 27.89 -3.67 -2.88
#